data_b76ffbc8b5443467642254b3fe000171
#
_entry.id   b76ffbc8b5443467642254b3fe000171
#
_cell.length_a   1.000
_cell.length_b   1.000
_cell.length_c   1.000
_cell.angle_alpha   90.00
_cell.angle_beta   90.00
_cell.angle_gamma   90.00
#
_symmetry.space_group_name_H-M   'P 1'
#
loop_
_entity.id
_entity.type
_entity.pdbx_description
1 polymer ?
#
loop_
_entity_poly.entity_id
_entity_poly.type
_entity_poly.pdbx_seq_one_letter_code
_entity_poly.pdbx_strand_id
1 'polypeptide(L)'
;MNSQTQIQQIAAIDELRLTFAAFTKTSYLKRDRHVINSSATNISLAMQTIQNFLPLLHRNTFIRGEMEMPCLPTLIDLYMERLQTLFNTFGKSFSPAENDHLRSLLLGKLEEGFRTSPLSKLVFRYEPSQSPNTGITYTITYTIGSITDQYNNWAATKEPPLFGSHADAKVMELAAQIKEQLGRDPYIVDIGAGTGRNTFPLARMGYQVDALEMTPAFTEQLQAIAQNENLPVNVIACDILNPLTRLKTLAYNLAICCEVTSHFRDADQLRLLLAKACDYLQHGGLLLFNAFMANEGYEPSPLDRQVSELAWSTIFTYQDLHNALDNLPMEIIANDAVLDFERSNLPPEAWPPTSWFESWSTGKDVFPLAEHSPIQLRWIVCKRF
;
A
#
# COMPACT_ATOMS: atom_id res chain seq x y z
N MET A 1 10.61 -16.93 12.27
CA MET A 1 11.98 -16.90 11.72
C MET A 1 11.99 -15.92 10.56
N ASN A 2 12.90 -14.95 10.58
CA ASN A 2 12.90 -13.77 9.71
C ASN A 2 13.09 -14.11 8.23
N SER A 3 12.40 -13.39 7.32
CA SER A 3 12.59 -13.46 5.85
C SER A 3 14.06 -13.30 5.42
N GLN A 4 14.87 -12.60 6.19
CA GLN A 4 16.33 -12.55 6.04
C GLN A 4 17.01 -13.90 6.18
N THR A 5 16.52 -14.79 7.04
CA THR A 5 17.11 -16.12 7.26
C THR A 5 16.83 -17.06 6.06
N GLN A 6 15.70 -16.88 5.38
CA GLN A 6 15.38 -17.69 4.19
C GLN A 6 16.15 -17.20 2.95
N ILE A 7 16.31 -15.91 2.77
CA ILE A 7 17.16 -15.33 1.70
C ILE A 7 18.62 -15.74 1.93
N GLN A 8 19.09 -15.75 3.17
CA GLN A 8 20.43 -16.24 3.52
C GLN A 8 20.61 -17.75 3.27
N GLN A 9 19.56 -18.56 3.46
CA GLN A 9 19.64 -20.00 3.16
C GLN A 9 19.66 -20.27 1.64
N ILE A 10 18.91 -19.52 0.83
CA ILE A 10 18.96 -19.63 -0.64
C ILE A 10 20.32 -19.14 -1.16
N ALA A 11 20.82 -18.02 -0.66
CA ALA A 11 22.15 -17.53 -0.98
C ALA A 11 23.25 -18.51 -0.57
N ALA A 12 23.12 -19.17 0.59
CA ALA A 12 24.06 -20.17 1.04
C ALA A 12 24.07 -21.44 0.17
N ILE A 13 22.94 -21.82 -0.43
CA ILE A 13 22.86 -22.97 -1.37
C ILE A 13 23.54 -22.60 -2.70
N ASP A 14 23.37 -21.38 -3.18
CA ASP A 14 24.04 -20.91 -4.41
C ASP A 14 25.53 -20.66 -4.17
N GLU A 15 25.92 -20.21 -2.99
CA GLU A 15 27.31 -20.08 -2.58
C GLU A 15 27.98 -21.44 -2.42
N LEU A 16 27.28 -22.46 -1.89
CA LEU A 16 27.74 -23.85 -1.85
C LEU A 16 27.89 -24.42 -3.27
N ARG A 17 27.02 -24.11 -4.22
CA ARG A 17 27.15 -24.51 -5.63
C ARG A 17 28.37 -23.86 -6.29
N LEU A 18 28.59 -22.57 -6.04
CA LEU A 18 29.74 -21.80 -6.57
C LEU A 18 31.05 -22.25 -5.90
N THR A 19 31.06 -22.54 -4.60
CA THR A 19 32.21 -23.01 -3.84
C THR A 19 32.58 -24.43 -4.24
N PHE A 20 31.60 -25.30 -4.50
CA PHE A 20 31.84 -26.66 -4.98
C PHE A 20 32.37 -26.66 -6.42
N ALA A 21 31.86 -25.78 -7.29
CA ALA A 21 32.40 -25.58 -8.64
C ALA A 21 33.80 -24.95 -8.64
N ALA A 22 34.09 -24.05 -7.69
CA ALA A 22 35.41 -23.46 -7.51
C ALA A 22 36.40 -24.44 -6.88
N PHE A 23 35.98 -25.25 -5.90
CA PHE A 23 36.79 -26.28 -5.27
C PHE A 23 37.24 -27.36 -6.26
N THR A 24 36.34 -27.78 -7.17
CA THR A 24 36.68 -28.71 -8.25
C THR A 24 37.64 -28.09 -9.27
N LYS A 25 37.59 -26.78 -9.49
CA LYS A 25 38.47 -26.06 -10.44
C LYS A 25 39.87 -25.75 -9.88
N THR A 26 39.97 -25.48 -8.58
CA THR A 26 41.22 -25.01 -7.95
C THR A 26 42.10 -26.14 -7.43
N SER A 27 41.53 -27.29 -7.10
CA SER A 27 42.30 -28.47 -6.58
C SER A 27 43.06 -29.24 -7.65
N TYR A 28 42.81 -28.99 -8.93
CA TYR A 28 43.34 -29.76 -10.05
C TYR A 28 44.44 -29.10 -10.88
N LEU A 29 44.88 -27.89 -10.55
CA LEU A 29 45.91 -27.20 -11.32
C LEU A 29 47.34 -27.42 -10.89
N LYS A 30 47.61 -28.31 -9.95
CA LYS A 30 49.00 -28.66 -9.54
C LYS A 30 49.13 -30.16 -9.22
N ARG A 31 49.18 -31.00 -10.23
CA ARG A 31 49.89 -32.29 -10.19
C ARG A 31 50.01 -32.95 -11.57
N ASP A 32 51.15 -33.60 -11.75
CA ASP A 32 51.75 -34.23 -12.92
C ASP A 32 50.81 -34.99 -13.91
N ARG A 33 51.19 -34.91 -15.19
CA ARG A 33 50.48 -35.46 -16.36
C ARG A 33 50.24 -36.98 -16.38
N HIS A 34 50.74 -37.75 -15.43
CA HIS A 34 50.53 -39.23 -15.37
C HIS A 34 49.35 -39.70 -14.49
N VAL A 35 48.67 -38.78 -13.78
CA VAL A 35 47.53 -39.10 -12.90
C VAL A 35 46.17 -38.71 -13.55
N ILE A 36 46.17 -38.12 -14.71
CA ILE A 36 44.96 -37.49 -15.31
C ILE A 36 43.92 -38.53 -15.73
N ASN A 37 44.31 -39.74 -16.17
CA ASN A 37 43.31 -40.72 -16.64
C ASN A 37 42.57 -41.42 -15.50
N SER A 38 43.17 -41.64 -14.35
CA SER A 38 42.47 -42.23 -13.20
C SER A 38 41.57 -41.22 -12.46
N SER A 39 41.99 -39.94 -12.46
CA SER A 39 41.19 -38.90 -11.83
C SER A 39 39.95 -38.49 -12.64
N ALA A 40 40.04 -38.45 -13.98
CA ALA A 40 38.85 -38.18 -14.83
C ALA A 40 37.78 -39.27 -14.70
N THR A 41 38.19 -40.55 -14.58
CA THR A 41 37.29 -41.68 -14.38
C THR A 41 36.64 -41.60 -12.98
N ASN A 42 37.41 -41.23 -11.96
CA ASN A 42 36.88 -41.06 -10.59
C ASN A 42 35.92 -39.88 -10.45
N ILE A 43 36.17 -38.80 -11.16
CA ILE A 43 35.25 -37.62 -11.21
C ILE A 43 33.97 -38.00 -11.94
N SER A 44 34.04 -38.71 -13.06
CA SER A 44 32.89 -39.19 -13.80
C SER A 44 32.04 -40.14 -12.95
N LEU A 45 32.68 -41.07 -12.23
CA LEU A 45 32.00 -41.98 -11.32
C LEU A 45 31.35 -41.26 -10.13
N ALA A 46 32.04 -40.29 -9.55
CA ALA A 46 31.50 -39.48 -8.48
C ALA A 46 30.28 -38.64 -8.92
N MET A 47 30.36 -38.01 -10.12
CA MET A 47 29.23 -37.30 -10.72
C MET A 47 28.05 -38.23 -11.01
N GLN A 48 28.32 -39.43 -11.55
CA GLN A 48 27.30 -40.43 -11.82
C GLN A 48 26.65 -40.93 -10.51
N THR A 49 27.44 -41.11 -9.46
CA THR A 49 26.94 -41.47 -8.13
C THR A 49 26.05 -40.40 -7.55
N ILE A 50 26.46 -39.11 -7.66
CA ILE A 50 25.67 -37.97 -7.20
C ILE A 50 24.34 -37.88 -7.99
N GLN A 51 24.40 -37.99 -9.33
CA GLN A 51 23.21 -38.01 -10.15
C GLN A 51 22.21 -39.13 -9.83
N ASN A 52 22.75 -40.33 -9.54
CA ASN A 52 21.92 -41.47 -9.14
C ASN A 52 21.36 -41.30 -7.72
N PHE A 53 22.05 -40.56 -6.86
CA PHE A 53 21.63 -40.30 -5.49
C PHE A 53 20.65 -39.12 -5.33
N LEU A 54 20.65 -38.18 -6.28
CA LEU A 54 19.74 -37.02 -6.26
C LEU A 54 18.26 -37.38 -6.11
N PRO A 55 17.72 -38.39 -6.84
CA PRO A 55 16.33 -38.81 -6.65
C PRO A 55 16.04 -39.38 -5.25
N LEU A 56 17.03 -40.05 -4.63
CA LEU A 56 16.91 -40.55 -3.27
C LEU A 56 16.97 -39.45 -2.23
N LEU A 57 17.84 -38.44 -2.43
CA LEU A 57 17.91 -37.23 -1.64
C LEU A 57 16.57 -36.46 -1.71
N HIS A 58 16.03 -36.26 -2.90
CA HIS A 58 14.75 -35.57 -3.09
C HIS A 58 13.58 -36.32 -2.41
N ARG A 59 13.58 -37.65 -2.42
CA ARG A 59 12.55 -38.42 -1.71
C ARG A 59 12.63 -38.27 -0.20
N ASN A 60 13.85 -38.15 0.35
CA ASN A 60 14.10 -38.10 1.77
C ASN A 60 14.28 -36.66 2.30
N THR A 61 14.21 -35.68 1.42
CA THR A 61 14.24 -34.25 1.84
C THR A 61 12.84 -33.83 2.25
N PHE A 62 12.70 -33.47 3.51
CA PHE A 62 11.47 -32.94 4.07
C PHE A 62 11.61 -31.45 4.22
N ILE A 63 10.64 -30.72 3.68
CA ILE A 63 10.59 -29.27 3.76
C ILE A 63 9.32 -28.84 4.50
N ARG A 64 9.50 -27.82 5.33
CA ARG A 64 8.40 -27.14 6.00
C ARG A 64 8.67 -25.66 5.92
N GLY A 65 7.65 -24.87 5.65
CA GLY A 65 7.79 -23.41 5.60
C GLY A 65 6.47 -22.70 5.49
N GLU A 66 6.59 -21.39 5.49
CA GLU A 66 5.50 -20.45 5.31
C GLU A 66 5.94 -19.34 4.35
N MET A 67 5.05 -18.95 3.46
CA MET A 67 5.26 -17.84 2.53
C MET A 67 4.07 -16.87 2.67
N GLU A 68 4.38 -15.62 2.90
CA GLU A 68 3.40 -14.54 2.88
C GLU A 68 3.50 -13.76 1.56
N MET A 69 2.35 -13.46 0.96
CA MET A 69 2.24 -12.69 -0.29
C MET A 69 1.06 -11.72 -0.17
N PRO A 70 1.12 -10.51 -0.77
CA PRO A 70 -0.05 -9.65 -0.86
C PRO A 70 -1.22 -10.38 -1.53
N CYS A 71 -2.45 -10.13 -1.07
CA CYS A 71 -3.65 -10.68 -1.72
C CYS A 71 -3.98 -9.91 -2.99
N LEU A 72 -3.22 -10.12 -4.07
CA LEU A 72 -3.45 -9.51 -5.39
C LEU A 72 -3.90 -10.58 -6.40
N PRO A 73 -5.20 -10.74 -6.68
CA PRO A 73 -5.73 -11.76 -7.59
C PRO A 73 -5.13 -11.70 -9.00
N THR A 74 -4.81 -10.51 -9.49
CA THR A 74 -4.19 -10.32 -10.82
C THR A 74 -2.78 -10.91 -10.92
N LEU A 75 -2.11 -11.19 -9.80
CA LEU A 75 -0.77 -11.80 -9.76
C LEU A 75 -0.79 -13.32 -9.59
N ILE A 76 -1.94 -13.97 -9.79
CA ILE A 76 -2.08 -15.44 -9.61
C ILE A 76 -1.03 -16.23 -10.39
N ASP A 77 -0.74 -15.85 -11.64
CA ASP A 77 0.24 -16.56 -12.48
C ASP A 77 1.66 -16.45 -11.88
N LEU A 78 2.05 -15.27 -11.42
CA LEU A 78 3.32 -15.04 -10.76
C LEU A 78 3.44 -15.86 -9.46
N TYR A 79 2.36 -15.96 -8.69
CA TYR A 79 2.36 -16.72 -7.44
C TYR A 79 2.44 -18.23 -7.72
N MET A 80 1.74 -18.72 -8.73
CA MET A 80 1.85 -20.10 -9.19
C MET A 80 3.28 -20.43 -9.64
N GLU A 81 3.89 -19.59 -10.45
CA GLU A 81 5.27 -19.73 -10.92
C GLU A 81 6.26 -19.82 -9.73
N ARG A 82 6.13 -18.92 -8.76
CA ARG A 82 6.98 -18.91 -7.54
C ARG A 82 6.84 -20.19 -6.73
N LEU A 83 5.61 -20.66 -6.53
CA LEU A 83 5.35 -21.91 -5.79
C LEU A 83 5.90 -23.13 -6.55
N GLN A 84 5.69 -23.21 -7.85
CA GLN A 84 6.24 -24.28 -8.69
C GLN A 84 7.77 -24.30 -8.65
N THR A 85 8.40 -23.13 -8.77
CA THR A 85 9.86 -22.99 -8.68
C THR A 85 10.38 -23.43 -7.33
N LEU A 86 9.73 -23.01 -6.25
CA LEU A 86 10.09 -23.44 -4.89
C LEU A 86 10.04 -24.97 -4.77
N PHE A 87 8.93 -25.60 -5.15
CA PHE A 87 8.75 -27.04 -4.99
C PHE A 87 9.64 -27.86 -5.94
N ASN A 88 9.85 -27.39 -7.16
CA ASN A 88 10.77 -28.02 -8.11
C ASN A 88 12.22 -28.04 -7.59
N THR A 89 12.64 -27.00 -6.86
CA THR A 89 13.97 -26.95 -6.23
C THR A 89 14.19 -28.12 -5.24
N PHE A 90 13.11 -28.61 -4.64
CA PHE A 90 13.14 -29.75 -3.72
C PHE A 90 12.77 -31.09 -4.40
N GLY A 91 12.73 -31.11 -5.74
CA GLY A 91 12.36 -32.32 -6.50
C GLY A 91 10.90 -32.72 -6.31
N LYS A 92 10.03 -31.78 -5.93
CA LYS A 92 8.59 -31.98 -5.81
C LYS A 92 7.90 -31.20 -6.93
N SER A 93 7.17 -31.88 -7.79
CA SER A 93 6.39 -31.28 -8.87
C SER A 93 4.92 -31.62 -8.72
N PHE A 94 4.07 -30.70 -9.07
CA PHE A 94 2.62 -30.94 -9.15
C PHE A 94 2.25 -31.48 -10.53
N SER A 95 1.34 -32.44 -10.57
CA SER A 95 0.68 -32.83 -11.82
C SER A 95 -0.19 -31.68 -12.35
N PRO A 96 -0.58 -31.70 -13.64
CA PRO A 96 -1.49 -30.69 -14.17
C PRO A 96 -2.77 -30.50 -13.36
N ALA A 97 -3.40 -31.61 -12.93
CA ALA A 97 -4.61 -31.56 -12.13
C ALA A 97 -4.39 -30.95 -10.73
N GLU A 98 -3.25 -31.23 -10.09
CA GLU A 98 -2.87 -30.61 -8.81
C GLU A 98 -2.57 -29.12 -8.98
N ASN A 99 -1.93 -28.71 -10.10
CA ASN A 99 -1.72 -27.30 -10.40
C ASN A 99 -3.02 -26.56 -10.59
N ASP A 100 -3.96 -27.11 -11.34
CA ASP A 100 -5.28 -26.49 -11.57
C ASP A 100 -6.06 -26.35 -10.24
N HIS A 101 -6.00 -27.38 -9.40
CA HIS A 101 -6.63 -27.34 -8.09
C HIS A 101 -5.98 -26.28 -7.18
N LEU A 102 -4.64 -26.26 -7.10
CA LEU A 102 -3.89 -25.27 -6.33
C LEU A 102 -4.20 -23.86 -6.80
N ARG A 103 -4.22 -23.64 -8.13
CA ARG A 103 -4.56 -22.36 -8.73
C ARG A 103 -5.96 -21.87 -8.31
N SER A 104 -6.95 -22.77 -8.37
CA SER A 104 -8.33 -22.45 -7.96
C SER A 104 -8.43 -22.05 -6.49
N LEU A 105 -7.76 -22.80 -5.60
CA LEU A 105 -7.74 -22.49 -4.17
C LEU A 105 -7.03 -21.18 -3.87
N LEU A 106 -5.88 -20.93 -4.51
CA LEU A 106 -5.14 -19.68 -4.36
C LEU A 106 -5.96 -18.49 -4.80
N LEU A 107 -6.53 -18.56 -6.02
CA LEU A 107 -7.33 -17.46 -6.58
C LEU A 107 -8.50 -17.11 -5.66
N GLY A 108 -9.25 -18.12 -5.20
CA GLY A 108 -10.38 -17.88 -4.27
C GLY A 108 -9.94 -17.19 -2.97
N LYS A 109 -8.77 -17.56 -2.40
CA LYS A 109 -8.25 -16.91 -1.19
C LYS A 109 -7.67 -15.53 -1.45
N LEU A 110 -7.06 -15.28 -2.61
CA LEU A 110 -6.60 -13.97 -3.01
C LEU A 110 -7.77 -13.00 -3.19
N GLU A 111 -8.84 -13.42 -3.88
CA GLU A 111 -10.05 -12.62 -4.08
C GLU A 111 -10.75 -12.32 -2.76
N GLU A 112 -10.91 -13.32 -1.88
CA GLU A 112 -11.51 -13.15 -0.57
C GLU A 112 -10.70 -12.17 0.30
N GLY A 113 -9.37 -12.35 0.35
CA GLY A 113 -8.47 -11.49 1.11
C GLY A 113 -8.48 -10.05 0.59
N PHE A 114 -8.31 -9.85 -0.72
CA PHE A 114 -8.30 -8.51 -1.33
C PHE A 114 -9.64 -7.79 -1.16
N ARG A 115 -10.76 -8.50 -1.32
CA ARG A 115 -12.10 -7.93 -1.09
C ARG A 115 -12.27 -7.46 0.34
N THR A 116 -11.71 -8.19 1.32
CA THR A 116 -11.78 -7.82 2.74
C THR A 116 -10.92 -6.60 3.03
N SER A 117 -9.66 -6.60 2.55
CA SER A 117 -8.75 -5.47 2.67
C SER A 117 -7.63 -5.58 1.63
N PRO A 118 -7.25 -4.49 0.94
CA PRO A 118 -6.09 -4.49 0.03
C PRO A 118 -4.77 -4.80 0.75
N LEU A 119 -4.72 -4.62 2.07
CA LEU A 119 -3.56 -4.90 2.92
C LEU A 119 -3.52 -6.35 3.43
N SER A 120 -4.49 -7.19 3.03
CA SER A 120 -4.50 -8.61 3.39
C SER A 120 -3.32 -9.33 2.75
N LYS A 121 -2.79 -10.31 3.48
CA LYS A 121 -1.71 -11.17 3.01
C LYS A 121 -2.17 -12.60 2.95
N LEU A 122 -1.96 -13.24 1.82
CA LEU A 122 -2.08 -14.67 1.66
C LEU A 122 -0.95 -15.35 2.45
N VAL A 123 -1.30 -16.39 3.20
CA VAL A 123 -0.36 -17.21 3.97
C VAL A 123 -0.42 -18.62 3.42
N PHE A 124 0.64 -19.03 2.76
CA PHE A 124 0.83 -20.38 2.22
C PHE A 124 1.77 -21.16 3.14
N ARG A 125 1.24 -22.12 3.90
CA ARG A 125 2.01 -23.04 4.76
C ARG A 125 2.14 -24.39 4.09
N TYR A 126 3.31 -24.99 4.15
CA TYR A 126 3.56 -26.29 3.59
C TYR A 126 4.43 -27.15 4.51
N GLU A 127 4.14 -28.46 4.53
CA GLU A 127 4.85 -29.43 5.34
C GLU A 127 4.85 -30.82 4.68
N PRO A 128 5.74 -31.72 5.12
CA PRO A 128 5.73 -33.13 4.64
C PRO A 128 4.39 -33.78 4.93
N SER A 129 3.86 -34.54 3.98
CA SER A 129 2.69 -35.40 4.23
C SER A 129 3.00 -36.44 5.31
N GLN A 130 2.06 -36.64 6.23
CA GLN A 130 2.17 -37.62 7.31
C GLN A 130 1.90 -39.10 6.84
N SER A 131 1.51 -39.27 5.61
CA SER A 131 1.26 -40.61 5.02
C SER A 131 2.56 -41.21 4.46
N PRO A 132 2.66 -42.52 4.28
CA PRO A 132 3.81 -43.17 3.62
C PRO A 132 4.07 -42.62 2.19
N ASN A 133 3.18 -41.80 1.66
CA ASN A 133 3.35 -41.10 0.40
C ASN A 133 4.27 -39.88 0.59
N THR A 134 5.30 -39.77 -0.22
CA THR A 134 6.31 -38.72 -0.24
C THR A 134 5.79 -37.38 -0.74
N GLY A 135 4.60 -36.94 -0.32
CA GLY A 135 3.93 -35.75 -0.75
C GLY A 135 4.19 -34.50 0.13
N ILE A 136 3.66 -33.40 -0.29
CA ILE A 136 3.59 -32.14 0.47
C ILE A 136 2.12 -31.88 0.78
N THR A 137 1.85 -31.59 2.04
CA THR A 137 0.56 -31.04 2.48
C THR A 137 0.70 -29.53 2.59
N TYR A 138 -0.30 -28.78 2.16
CA TYR A 138 -0.31 -27.33 2.26
C TYR A 138 -1.63 -26.80 2.79
N THR A 139 -1.58 -25.66 3.42
CA THR A 139 -2.73 -24.90 3.89
C THR A 139 -2.63 -23.48 3.34
N ILE A 140 -3.75 -22.97 2.82
CA ILE A 140 -3.85 -21.63 2.26
C ILE A 140 -4.86 -20.85 3.09
N THR A 141 -4.39 -19.79 3.73
CA THR A 141 -5.20 -18.86 4.52
C THR A 141 -4.83 -17.44 4.14
N TYR A 142 -5.50 -16.45 4.71
CA TYR A 142 -5.04 -15.07 4.63
C TYR A 142 -5.16 -14.39 6.00
N THR A 143 -4.35 -13.38 6.22
CA THR A 143 -4.43 -12.47 7.35
C THR A 143 -4.94 -11.13 6.87
N ILE A 144 -5.80 -10.49 7.67
CA ILE A 144 -6.37 -9.18 7.34
C ILE A 144 -5.43 -8.11 7.89
N GLY A 145 -4.95 -7.22 7.02
CA GLY A 145 -4.30 -5.98 7.42
C GLY A 145 -5.33 -4.85 7.45
N SER A 146 -5.21 -3.92 8.40
CA SER A 146 -6.02 -2.71 8.43
C SER A 146 -5.16 -1.44 8.38
N ILE A 147 -5.71 -0.37 7.80
CA ILE A 147 -5.08 0.95 7.78
C ILE A 147 -4.89 1.45 9.22
N THR A 148 -5.91 1.27 10.07
CA THR A 148 -5.87 1.66 11.48
C THR A 148 -4.74 0.97 12.24
N ASP A 149 -4.54 -0.35 12.05
CA ASP A 149 -3.44 -1.07 12.69
C ASP A 149 -2.07 -0.57 12.23
N GLN A 150 -1.93 -0.25 10.94
CA GLN A 150 -0.69 0.31 10.43
C GLN A 150 -0.40 1.70 11.00
N TYR A 151 -1.39 2.58 11.07
CA TYR A 151 -1.22 3.91 11.66
C TYR A 151 -0.99 3.86 13.17
N ASN A 152 -1.65 2.97 13.91
CA ASN A 152 -1.34 2.73 15.32
C ASN A 152 0.11 2.26 15.51
N ASN A 153 0.57 1.34 14.66
CA ASN A 153 1.96 0.89 14.68
C ASN A 153 2.94 2.03 14.33
N TRP A 154 2.62 2.89 13.37
CA TRP A 154 3.45 4.05 13.04
C TRP A 154 3.51 5.05 14.19
N ALA A 155 2.38 5.36 14.82
CA ALA A 155 2.33 6.23 16.00
C ALA A 155 3.21 5.70 17.14
N ALA A 156 3.32 4.37 17.28
CA ALA A 156 4.11 3.73 18.33
C ALA A 156 5.61 3.58 17.99
N THR A 157 5.98 3.57 16.71
CA THR A 157 7.33 3.14 16.27
C THR A 157 8.11 4.16 15.47
N LYS A 158 7.45 5.17 14.89
CA LYS A 158 8.10 6.20 14.07
C LYS A 158 8.25 7.51 14.83
N GLU A 159 9.35 8.20 14.56
CA GLU A 159 9.60 9.54 15.11
C GLU A 159 8.68 10.59 14.44
N PRO A 160 8.05 11.47 15.22
CA PRO A 160 7.31 12.62 14.69
C PRO A 160 8.24 13.63 13.99
N PRO A 161 7.70 14.40 13.00
CA PRO A 161 6.32 14.41 12.51
C PRO A 161 6.09 13.33 11.44
N LEU A 162 5.01 12.56 11.55
CA LEU A 162 4.72 11.44 10.63
C LEU A 162 4.33 11.92 9.22
N PHE A 163 3.59 13.03 9.12
CA PHE A 163 3.00 13.56 7.88
C PHE A 163 3.50 14.96 7.53
N GLY A 164 4.64 15.38 8.09
CA GLY A 164 5.15 16.73 7.97
C GLY A 164 4.66 17.66 9.08
N SER A 165 5.29 18.84 9.16
CA SER A 165 5.08 19.81 10.25
C SER A 165 4.31 21.05 9.82
N HIS A 166 4.08 21.26 8.52
CA HIS A 166 3.39 22.42 7.97
C HIS A 166 2.06 22.01 7.36
N ALA A 167 1.06 22.89 7.49
CA ALA A 167 -0.21 22.71 6.80
C ALA A 167 -0.02 22.79 5.28
N ASP A 168 -0.89 22.13 4.54
CA ASP A 168 -0.92 22.22 3.08
C ASP A 168 -1.21 23.66 2.66
N ALA A 169 -0.42 24.19 1.73
CA ALA A 169 -0.58 25.55 1.25
C ALA A 169 -1.98 25.79 0.63
N LYS A 170 -2.52 24.78 -0.05
CA LYS A 170 -3.87 24.83 -0.64
C LYS A 170 -4.97 24.98 0.42
N VAL A 171 -4.82 24.30 1.54
CA VAL A 171 -5.75 24.40 2.69
C VAL A 171 -5.74 25.82 3.24
N MET A 172 -4.55 26.38 3.47
CA MET A 172 -4.38 27.71 4.04
C MET A 172 -4.89 28.81 3.09
N GLU A 173 -4.62 28.66 1.78
CA GLU A 173 -5.13 29.58 0.76
C GLU A 173 -6.66 29.64 0.78
N LEU A 174 -7.33 28.47 0.69
CA LEU A 174 -8.79 28.42 0.64
C LEU A 174 -9.43 28.91 1.94
N ALA A 175 -8.87 28.57 3.09
CA ALA A 175 -9.39 29.08 4.38
C ALA A 175 -9.31 30.62 4.46
N ALA A 176 -8.21 31.21 3.97
CA ALA A 176 -8.06 32.69 3.91
C ALA A 176 -9.04 33.31 2.94
N GLN A 177 -9.22 32.76 1.74
CA GLN A 177 -10.17 33.25 0.73
C GLN A 177 -11.61 33.22 1.26
N ILE A 178 -12.00 32.12 1.93
CA ILE A 178 -13.34 32.00 2.51
C ILE A 178 -13.54 33.04 3.64
N LYS A 179 -12.54 33.22 4.51
CA LYS A 179 -12.60 34.27 5.54
C LYS A 179 -12.81 35.66 4.96
N GLU A 180 -12.07 36.01 3.90
CA GLU A 180 -12.22 37.28 3.22
C GLU A 180 -13.63 37.45 2.64
N GLN A 181 -14.16 36.43 1.96
CA GLN A 181 -15.50 36.44 1.37
C GLN A 181 -16.62 36.55 2.42
N LEU A 182 -16.46 35.86 3.56
CA LEU A 182 -17.47 35.84 4.62
C LEU A 182 -17.40 37.06 5.54
N GLY A 183 -16.26 37.75 5.60
CA GLY A 183 -15.97 38.78 6.61
C GLY A 183 -15.96 38.29 8.06
N ARG A 184 -15.86 36.97 8.26
CA ARG A 184 -15.78 36.27 9.55
C ARG A 184 -15.01 35.00 9.44
N ASP A 185 -14.64 34.41 10.57
CA ASP A 185 -13.93 33.13 10.60
C ASP A 185 -14.80 31.98 10.05
N PRO A 186 -14.26 31.13 9.16
CA PRO A 186 -14.96 29.97 8.66
C PRO A 186 -15.09 28.88 9.73
N TYR A 187 -16.13 28.07 9.64
CA TYR A 187 -16.24 26.81 10.34
C TYR A 187 -15.77 25.69 9.42
N ILE A 188 -14.79 24.90 9.87
CA ILE A 188 -14.07 23.95 9.05
C ILE A 188 -14.29 22.54 9.59
N VAL A 189 -14.40 21.54 8.72
CA VAL A 189 -14.26 20.14 9.06
C VAL A 189 -13.02 19.56 8.40
N ASP A 190 -12.16 18.94 9.18
CA ASP A 190 -10.95 18.23 8.72
C ASP A 190 -11.22 16.72 8.79
N ILE A 191 -11.37 16.09 7.62
CA ILE A 191 -11.71 14.67 7.47
C ILE A 191 -10.43 13.87 7.31
N GLY A 192 -10.16 12.97 8.28
CA GLY A 192 -8.89 12.26 8.37
C GLY A 192 -7.78 13.17 8.89
N ALA A 193 -8.05 13.85 10.01
CA ALA A 193 -7.16 14.88 10.57
C ALA A 193 -5.75 14.35 10.92
N GLY A 194 -5.56 13.03 11.08
CA GLY A 194 -4.27 12.42 11.38
C GLY A 194 -3.63 12.99 12.64
N THR A 195 -2.42 13.49 12.51
CA THR A 195 -1.70 14.16 13.61
C THR A 195 -2.07 15.64 13.80
N GLY A 196 -3.01 16.17 13.03
CA GLY A 196 -3.47 17.56 13.11
C GLY A 196 -2.66 18.55 12.29
N ARG A 197 -1.94 18.08 11.27
CA ARG A 197 -1.07 18.91 10.40
C ARG A 197 -1.80 20.12 9.80
N ASN A 198 -3.06 19.94 9.37
CA ASN A 198 -3.93 21.03 8.89
C ASN A 198 -4.80 21.61 10.03
N THR A 199 -5.32 20.74 10.90
CA THR A 199 -6.22 21.12 12.01
C THR A 199 -5.64 22.22 12.89
N PHE A 200 -4.41 22.03 13.43
CA PHE A 200 -3.87 22.93 14.42
C PHE A 200 -3.46 24.30 13.89
N PRO A 201 -2.81 24.44 12.72
CA PRO A 201 -2.57 25.77 12.14
C PRO A 201 -3.86 26.57 11.91
N LEU A 202 -4.93 25.93 11.41
CA LEU A 202 -6.23 26.57 11.27
C LEU A 202 -6.83 27.00 12.61
N ALA A 203 -6.77 26.13 13.61
CA ALA A 203 -7.28 26.43 14.94
C ALA A 203 -6.48 27.54 15.67
N ARG A 204 -5.16 27.61 15.49
CA ARG A 204 -4.30 28.70 16.02
C ARG A 204 -4.59 30.03 15.37
N MET A 205 -5.15 30.06 14.16
CA MET A 205 -5.69 31.25 13.52
C MET A 205 -7.06 31.67 14.07
N GLY A 206 -7.62 30.91 15.02
CA GLY A 206 -8.91 31.16 15.65
C GLY A 206 -10.11 30.50 14.95
N TYR A 207 -9.90 29.70 13.90
CA TYR A 207 -10.98 29.01 13.22
C TYR A 207 -11.52 27.87 14.07
N GLN A 208 -12.83 27.66 14.06
CA GLN A 208 -13.43 26.47 14.65
C GLN A 208 -13.21 25.28 13.71
N VAL A 209 -12.67 24.18 14.26
CA VAL A 209 -12.38 22.97 13.47
C VAL A 209 -13.00 21.75 14.15
N ASP A 210 -13.87 21.02 13.43
CA ASP A 210 -14.23 19.67 13.76
C ASP A 210 -13.23 18.73 13.08
N ALA A 211 -12.43 18.01 13.86
CA ALA A 211 -11.38 17.11 13.39
C ALA A 211 -11.87 15.66 13.47
N LEU A 212 -12.10 15.04 12.30
CA LEU A 212 -12.51 13.64 12.20
C LEU A 212 -11.29 12.75 12.04
N GLU A 213 -11.16 11.75 12.90
CA GLU A 213 -10.08 10.78 12.82
C GLU A 213 -10.56 9.40 13.29
N MET A 214 -10.18 8.34 12.56
CA MET A 214 -10.59 6.98 12.90
C MET A 214 -9.54 6.22 13.73
N THR A 215 -8.27 6.64 13.68
CA THR A 215 -7.16 5.98 14.36
C THR A 215 -7.10 6.40 15.83
N PRO A 216 -7.27 5.48 16.79
CA PRO A 216 -7.32 5.82 18.22
C PRO A 216 -6.10 6.61 18.70
N ALA A 217 -4.88 6.21 18.32
CA ALA A 217 -3.66 6.89 18.74
C ALA A 217 -3.62 8.36 18.28
N PHE A 218 -4.08 8.66 17.06
CA PHE A 218 -4.13 10.05 16.57
C PHE A 218 -5.27 10.82 17.22
N THR A 219 -6.43 10.19 17.46
CA THR A 219 -7.55 10.82 18.15
C THR A 219 -7.14 11.29 19.55
N GLU A 220 -6.44 10.44 20.31
CA GLU A 220 -5.92 10.78 21.64
C GLU A 220 -4.90 11.93 21.57
N GLN A 221 -3.99 11.89 20.60
CA GLN A 221 -3.01 12.95 20.38
C GLN A 221 -3.68 14.29 20.03
N LEU A 222 -4.66 14.29 19.12
CA LEU A 222 -5.42 15.49 18.74
C LEU A 222 -6.12 16.10 19.96
N GLN A 223 -6.79 15.28 20.77
CA GLN A 223 -7.47 15.74 21.99
C GLN A 223 -6.49 16.35 22.99
N ALA A 224 -5.35 15.70 23.22
CA ALA A 224 -4.35 16.19 24.17
C ALA A 224 -3.78 17.55 23.74
N ILE A 225 -3.43 17.73 22.46
CA ILE A 225 -2.89 19.00 21.95
C ILE A 225 -3.95 20.09 21.99
N ALA A 226 -5.19 19.80 21.53
CA ALA A 226 -6.29 20.76 21.55
C ALA A 226 -6.57 21.28 22.97
N GLN A 227 -6.56 20.40 23.97
CA GLN A 227 -6.73 20.76 25.39
C GLN A 227 -5.55 21.56 25.93
N ASN A 228 -4.32 21.10 25.69
CA ASN A 228 -3.12 21.75 26.22
C ASN A 228 -2.93 23.18 25.70
N GLU A 229 -3.25 23.39 24.43
CA GLU A 229 -3.15 24.70 23.78
C GLU A 229 -4.46 25.52 23.85
N ASN A 230 -5.52 24.97 24.44
CA ASN A 230 -6.86 25.57 24.51
C ASN A 230 -7.37 26.03 23.13
N LEU A 231 -7.25 25.15 22.11
CA LEU A 231 -7.63 25.43 20.74
C LEU A 231 -9.12 25.14 20.48
N PRO A 232 -9.78 25.87 19.58
CA PRO A 232 -11.17 25.66 19.19
C PRO A 232 -11.33 24.43 18.27
N VAL A 233 -10.87 23.28 18.72
CA VAL A 233 -10.92 21.99 18.00
C VAL A 233 -11.84 21.03 18.73
N ASN A 234 -12.80 20.46 17.98
CA ASN A 234 -13.66 19.36 18.45
C ASN A 234 -13.24 18.08 17.73
N VAL A 235 -12.67 17.12 18.46
CA VAL A 235 -12.20 15.86 17.89
C VAL A 235 -13.31 14.82 17.89
N ILE A 236 -13.58 14.23 16.73
CA ILE A 236 -14.66 13.27 16.50
C ILE A 236 -14.03 11.95 16.04
N ALA A 237 -14.05 10.93 16.92
CA ALA A 237 -13.54 9.60 16.61
C ALA A 237 -14.53 8.86 15.70
N CYS A 238 -14.32 8.90 14.39
CA CYS A 238 -15.19 8.22 13.43
C CYS A 238 -14.52 7.99 12.07
N ASP A 239 -15.07 7.02 11.34
CA ASP A 239 -14.80 6.81 9.92
C ASP A 239 -15.84 7.58 9.09
N ILE A 240 -15.38 8.44 8.17
CA ILE A 240 -16.27 9.19 7.26
C ILE A 240 -17.05 8.27 6.33
N LEU A 241 -16.49 7.12 5.96
CA LEU A 241 -17.14 6.15 5.09
C LEU A 241 -18.19 5.30 5.83
N ASN A 242 -18.24 5.33 7.15
CA ASN A 242 -19.29 4.64 7.89
C ASN A 242 -20.65 5.33 7.59
N PRO A 243 -21.66 4.58 7.07
CA PRO A 243 -22.97 5.14 6.76
C PRO A 243 -23.69 5.78 7.96
N LEU A 244 -23.33 5.41 9.18
CA LEU A 244 -23.92 5.94 10.41
C LEU A 244 -23.25 7.23 10.91
N THR A 245 -22.08 7.60 10.38
CA THR A 245 -21.42 8.85 10.74
C THR A 245 -22.29 10.05 10.34
N ARG A 246 -22.59 10.89 11.29
CA ARG A 246 -23.36 12.13 11.11
C ARG A 246 -22.58 13.30 11.62
N LEU A 247 -22.48 14.35 10.80
CA LEU A 247 -21.92 15.64 11.16
C LEU A 247 -23.04 16.69 11.22
N LYS A 248 -22.69 17.92 11.62
CA LYS A 248 -23.63 19.04 11.66
C LYS A 248 -24.06 19.37 10.22
N THR A 249 -25.34 19.28 9.94
CA THR A 249 -25.91 19.57 8.63
C THR A 249 -25.78 21.06 8.31
N LEU A 250 -25.38 21.39 7.08
CA LEU A 250 -25.26 22.77 6.57
C LEU A 250 -24.45 23.70 7.48
N ALA A 251 -23.43 23.17 8.14
CA ALA A 251 -22.68 23.90 9.16
C ALA A 251 -21.35 24.45 8.65
N TYR A 252 -20.66 23.72 7.77
CA TYR A 252 -19.28 24.00 7.41
C TYR A 252 -19.16 24.88 6.17
N ASN A 253 -18.22 25.82 6.22
CA ASN A 253 -17.85 26.66 5.08
C ASN A 253 -16.77 25.98 4.24
N LEU A 254 -15.91 25.14 4.88
CA LEU A 254 -14.87 24.38 4.24
C LEU A 254 -14.83 22.97 4.85
N ALA A 255 -14.82 21.97 3.99
CA ALA A 255 -14.43 20.60 4.33
C ALA A 255 -13.10 20.31 3.66
N ILE A 256 -12.13 19.79 4.41
CA ILE A 256 -10.86 19.35 3.89
C ILE A 256 -10.72 17.84 4.08
N CYS A 257 -10.14 17.14 3.09
CA CYS A 257 -9.98 15.71 3.09
C CYS A 257 -8.65 15.38 2.39
N CYS A 258 -7.54 15.61 3.12
CA CYS A 258 -6.18 15.53 2.59
C CYS A 258 -5.58 14.15 2.86
N GLU A 259 -5.04 13.51 1.80
CA GLU A 259 -4.37 12.20 1.86
C GLU A 259 -5.29 11.04 2.36
N VAL A 260 -6.61 11.18 2.21
CA VAL A 260 -7.62 10.21 2.66
C VAL A 260 -8.19 9.39 1.49
N THR A 261 -8.49 10.06 0.36
CA THR A 261 -9.08 9.37 -0.81
C THR A 261 -8.12 8.35 -1.43
N SER A 262 -6.83 8.48 -1.18
CA SER A 262 -5.79 7.52 -1.56
C SER A 262 -5.98 6.13 -0.91
N HIS A 263 -6.78 6.04 0.15
CA HIS A 263 -7.17 4.80 0.84
C HIS A 263 -8.54 4.26 0.43
N PHE A 264 -9.27 4.97 -0.42
CA PHE A 264 -10.57 4.50 -0.88
C PHE A 264 -10.39 3.29 -1.81
N ARG A 265 -11.45 2.49 -1.93
CA ARG A 265 -11.44 1.28 -2.73
C ARG A 265 -11.88 1.53 -4.18
N ASP A 266 -12.78 2.50 -4.36
CA ASP A 266 -13.49 2.69 -5.62
C ASP A 266 -14.18 4.06 -5.68
N ALA A 267 -14.81 4.31 -6.83
CA ALA A 267 -15.60 5.52 -7.08
C ALA A 267 -16.87 5.61 -6.20
N ASP A 268 -17.39 4.48 -5.69
CA ASP A 268 -18.56 4.50 -4.81
C ASP A 268 -18.22 5.11 -3.45
N GLN A 269 -17.02 4.84 -2.93
CA GLN A 269 -16.52 5.48 -1.71
C GLN A 269 -16.24 6.97 -1.91
N LEU A 270 -15.71 7.35 -3.09
CA LEU A 270 -15.57 8.76 -3.46
C LEU A 270 -16.94 9.45 -3.52
N ARG A 271 -17.94 8.84 -4.18
CA ARG A 271 -19.30 9.34 -4.22
C ARG A 271 -19.92 9.49 -2.83
N LEU A 272 -19.66 8.55 -1.92
CA LEU A 272 -20.15 8.64 -0.54
C LEU A 272 -19.56 9.86 0.19
N LEU A 273 -18.27 10.13 0.04
CA LEU A 273 -17.64 11.34 0.57
C LEU A 273 -18.31 12.60 0.02
N LEU A 274 -18.47 12.68 -1.31
CA LEU A 274 -19.09 13.84 -1.99
C LEU A 274 -20.53 14.06 -1.55
N ALA A 275 -21.34 12.99 -1.47
CA ALA A 275 -22.72 13.06 -1.02
C ALA A 275 -22.82 13.54 0.44
N LYS A 276 -21.98 13.02 1.34
CA LYS A 276 -21.92 13.48 2.72
C LYS A 276 -21.48 14.94 2.82
N ALA A 277 -20.51 15.37 1.98
CA ALA A 277 -20.10 16.77 1.93
C ALA A 277 -21.26 17.69 1.53
N CYS A 278 -22.16 17.26 0.62
CA CYS A 278 -23.37 17.99 0.30
C CYS A 278 -24.29 18.18 1.51
N ASP A 279 -24.34 17.22 2.42
CA ASP A 279 -25.16 17.33 3.64
C ASP A 279 -24.55 18.30 4.67
N TYR A 280 -23.23 18.35 4.76
CA TYR A 280 -22.51 19.07 5.81
C TYR A 280 -22.14 20.49 5.45
N LEU A 281 -21.81 20.73 4.19
CA LEU A 281 -21.43 22.06 3.70
C LEU A 281 -22.63 23.00 3.63
N GLN A 282 -22.42 24.28 3.92
CA GLN A 282 -23.36 25.34 3.61
C GLN A 282 -23.48 25.55 2.08
N HIS A 283 -24.55 26.25 1.62
CA HIS A 283 -24.60 26.72 0.25
C HIS A 283 -23.39 27.62 -0.03
N GLY A 284 -22.71 27.37 -1.13
CA GLY A 284 -21.45 28.03 -1.48
C GLY A 284 -20.22 27.52 -0.73
N GLY A 285 -20.39 26.56 0.20
CA GLY A 285 -19.30 25.90 0.91
C GLY A 285 -18.43 25.05 -0.01
N LEU A 286 -17.16 24.89 0.36
CA LEU A 286 -16.16 24.20 -0.44
C LEU A 286 -15.74 22.87 0.20
N LEU A 287 -15.56 21.85 -0.65
CA LEU A 287 -14.82 20.63 -0.32
C LEU A 287 -13.49 20.66 -1.05
N LEU A 288 -12.39 20.62 -0.31
CA LEU A 288 -11.05 20.37 -0.82
C LEU A 288 -10.64 18.94 -0.53
N PHE A 289 -10.24 18.21 -1.53
CA PHE A 289 -9.60 16.90 -1.35
C PHE A 289 -8.50 16.70 -2.38
N ASN A 290 -7.59 15.76 -2.12
CA ASN A 290 -6.65 15.32 -3.12
C ASN A 290 -6.93 13.86 -3.51
N ALA A 291 -6.67 13.53 -4.78
CA ALA A 291 -6.84 12.19 -5.31
C ALA A 291 -5.80 11.90 -6.40
N PHE A 292 -5.39 10.64 -6.52
CA PHE A 292 -4.59 10.22 -7.66
C PHE A 292 -5.48 10.11 -8.90
N MET A 293 -5.23 11.00 -9.84
CA MET A 293 -5.98 11.06 -11.10
C MET A 293 -5.15 10.45 -12.23
N ALA A 294 -5.80 9.58 -12.99
CA ALA A 294 -5.25 9.07 -14.24
C ALA A 294 -5.09 10.22 -15.24
N ASN A 295 -3.92 10.30 -15.89
CA ASN A 295 -3.70 11.29 -16.95
C ASN A 295 -4.65 11.01 -18.13
N GLU A 296 -4.93 12.04 -18.89
CA GLU A 296 -5.83 11.94 -20.06
C GLU A 296 -5.35 10.83 -21.01
N GLY A 297 -6.28 9.95 -21.39
CA GLY A 297 -6.02 8.80 -22.27
C GLY A 297 -5.41 7.58 -21.59
N TYR A 298 -5.13 7.63 -20.29
CA TYR A 298 -4.68 6.45 -19.56
C TYR A 298 -5.85 5.75 -18.87
N GLU A 299 -6.03 4.47 -19.18
CA GLU A 299 -7.01 3.58 -18.53
C GLU A 299 -6.28 2.58 -17.63
N PRO A 300 -6.41 2.70 -16.30
CA PRO A 300 -5.75 1.78 -15.37
C PRO A 300 -6.21 0.34 -15.54
N SER A 301 -5.25 -0.58 -15.75
CA SER A 301 -5.54 -2.01 -15.79
C SER A 301 -6.01 -2.53 -14.42
N PRO A 302 -6.61 -3.73 -14.35
CA PRO A 302 -6.95 -4.36 -13.06
C PRO A 302 -5.74 -4.51 -12.12
N LEU A 303 -4.55 -4.75 -12.66
CA LEU A 303 -3.32 -4.81 -11.88
C LEU A 303 -2.94 -3.44 -11.32
N ASP A 304 -3.00 -2.39 -12.14
CA ASP A 304 -2.66 -1.02 -11.70
C ASP A 304 -3.59 -0.59 -10.57
N ARG A 305 -4.89 -0.89 -10.67
CA ARG A 305 -5.87 -0.60 -9.61
C ARG A 305 -5.53 -1.35 -8.31
N GLN A 306 -5.28 -2.67 -8.39
CA GLN A 306 -4.94 -3.46 -7.19
C GLN A 306 -3.63 -3.02 -6.54
N VAL A 307 -2.60 -2.75 -7.33
CA VAL A 307 -1.30 -2.28 -6.83
C VAL A 307 -1.42 -0.89 -6.22
N SER A 308 -2.22 0.00 -6.84
CA SER A 308 -2.43 1.36 -6.32
C SER A 308 -3.14 1.37 -4.96
N GLU A 309 -4.13 0.49 -4.75
CA GLU A 309 -4.78 0.34 -3.44
C GLU A 309 -3.78 -0.16 -2.37
N LEU A 310 -2.91 -1.12 -2.73
CA LEU A 310 -1.86 -1.61 -1.84
C LEU A 310 -0.81 -0.52 -1.51
N ALA A 311 -0.51 0.34 -2.47
CA ALA A 311 0.47 1.44 -2.33
C ALA A 311 -0.14 2.74 -1.78
N TRP A 312 -1.38 2.71 -1.28
CA TRP A 312 -2.10 3.89 -0.76
C TRP A 312 -2.16 5.06 -1.75
N SER A 313 -2.43 4.71 -3.00
CA SER A 313 -2.45 5.63 -4.13
C SER A 313 -3.60 5.30 -5.09
N THR A 314 -4.78 4.97 -4.52
CA THR A 314 -5.95 4.55 -5.31
C THR A 314 -6.20 5.48 -6.48
N ILE A 315 -6.24 4.90 -7.68
CA ILE A 315 -6.35 5.64 -8.94
C ILE A 315 -7.81 5.88 -9.27
N PHE A 316 -8.14 7.13 -9.54
CA PHE A 316 -9.42 7.54 -10.13
C PHE A 316 -9.21 8.06 -11.54
N THR A 317 -10.15 7.79 -12.42
CA THR A 317 -10.25 8.47 -13.73
C THR A 317 -11.14 9.71 -13.60
N TYR A 318 -11.05 10.61 -14.56
CA TYR A 318 -11.99 11.74 -14.62
C TYR A 318 -13.43 11.27 -14.82
N GLN A 319 -13.63 10.12 -15.46
CA GLN A 319 -14.95 9.51 -15.57
C GLN A 319 -15.46 9.02 -14.21
N ASP A 320 -14.60 8.41 -13.38
CA ASP A 320 -14.95 8.02 -12.00
C ASP A 320 -15.37 9.24 -11.19
N LEU A 321 -14.64 10.34 -11.29
CA LEU A 321 -14.94 11.59 -10.59
C LEU A 321 -16.26 12.22 -11.08
N HIS A 322 -16.51 12.28 -12.40
CA HIS A 322 -17.75 12.78 -12.94
C HIS A 322 -18.96 11.93 -12.52
N ASN A 323 -18.80 10.59 -12.56
CA ASN A 323 -19.85 9.67 -12.12
C ASN A 323 -20.14 9.82 -10.61
N ALA A 324 -19.08 10.06 -9.81
CA ALA A 324 -19.24 10.28 -8.37
C ALA A 324 -19.97 11.58 -8.05
N LEU A 325 -19.89 12.60 -8.91
CA LEU A 325 -20.59 13.88 -8.79
C LEU A 325 -22.00 13.86 -9.39
N ASP A 326 -22.36 12.88 -10.21
CA ASP A 326 -23.62 12.86 -10.92
C ASP A 326 -24.82 13.00 -9.99
N ASN A 327 -25.74 13.91 -10.32
CA ASN A 327 -26.92 14.25 -9.50
C ASN A 327 -26.63 14.77 -8.08
N LEU A 328 -25.39 15.21 -7.78
CA LEU A 328 -25.10 15.94 -6.55
C LEU A 328 -25.12 17.46 -6.79
N PRO A 329 -25.59 18.28 -5.83
CA PRO A 329 -25.59 19.73 -5.94
C PRO A 329 -24.18 20.28 -5.70
N MET A 330 -23.22 19.89 -6.55
CA MET A 330 -21.80 20.20 -6.40
C MET A 330 -21.12 20.28 -7.77
N GLU A 331 -20.21 21.22 -7.93
CA GLU A 331 -19.38 21.41 -9.14
C GLU A 331 -17.91 21.50 -8.81
N ILE A 332 -17.06 21.01 -9.71
CA ILE A 332 -15.59 21.18 -9.60
C ILE A 332 -15.24 22.60 -10.03
N ILE A 333 -14.56 23.34 -9.17
CA ILE A 333 -14.14 24.73 -9.45
C ILE A 333 -12.61 24.88 -9.58
N ALA A 334 -11.83 23.88 -9.11
CA ALA A 334 -10.38 23.86 -9.30
C ALA A 334 -9.86 22.41 -9.36
N ASN A 335 -8.76 22.25 -10.10
CA ASN A 335 -8.06 20.96 -10.27
C ASN A 335 -6.58 21.24 -10.55
N ASP A 336 -5.75 21.27 -9.51
CA ASP A 336 -4.33 21.64 -9.56
C ASP A 336 -3.44 20.43 -9.28
N ALA A 337 -2.23 20.37 -9.88
CA ALA A 337 -1.23 19.38 -9.49
C ALA A 337 -0.73 19.68 -8.08
N VAL A 338 -0.85 18.69 -7.16
CA VAL A 338 -0.46 18.89 -5.76
C VAL A 338 1.02 19.26 -5.66
N LEU A 339 1.89 18.52 -6.34
CA LEU A 339 3.34 18.73 -6.30
C LEU A 339 3.71 20.18 -6.67
N ASP A 340 3.18 20.66 -7.79
CA ASP A 340 3.53 21.98 -8.34
C ASP A 340 2.95 23.10 -7.47
N PHE A 341 1.71 22.90 -7.00
CA PHE A 341 1.04 23.88 -6.14
C PHE A 341 1.77 24.02 -4.80
N GLU A 342 2.02 22.93 -4.11
CA GLU A 342 2.67 22.95 -2.79
C GLU A 342 4.12 23.45 -2.89
N ARG A 343 4.88 23.02 -3.92
CA ARG A 343 6.25 23.49 -4.15
C ARG A 343 6.31 25.00 -4.36
N SER A 344 5.32 25.58 -5.02
CA SER A 344 5.30 27.00 -5.34
C SER A 344 4.81 27.88 -4.19
N ASN A 345 4.06 27.32 -3.24
CA ASN A 345 3.35 28.09 -2.22
C ASN A 345 3.77 27.76 -0.78
N LEU A 346 4.42 26.62 -0.52
CA LEU A 346 5.01 26.36 0.78
C LEU A 346 6.29 27.18 0.98
N PRO A 347 6.59 27.61 2.21
CA PRO A 347 7.85 28.25 2.52
C PRO A 347 9.02 27.25 2.28
N PRO A 348 10.21 27.73 1.88
CA PRO A 348 11.34 26.87 1.53
C PRO A 348 11.73 25.86 2.61
N GLU A 349 11.60 26.23 3.88
CA GLU A 349 11.86 25.36 5.04
C GLU A 349 10.85 24.25 5.24
N ALA A 350 9.67 24.37 4.63
CA ALA A 350 8.60 23.36 4.65
C ALA A 350 8.67 22.37 3.48
N TRP A 351 9.58 22.62 2.53
CA TRP A 351 9.69 21.81 1.34
C TRP A 351 10.90 20.83 1.39
N PRO A 352 10.74 19.55 1.01
CA PRO A 352 9.46 18.86 0.83
C PRO A 352 8.77 18.58 2.18
N PRO A 353 7.44 18.47 2.23
CA PRO A 353 6.70 18.18 3.48
C PRO A 353 7.20 16.94 4.22
N THR A 354 7.54 15.89 3.45
CA THR A 354 8.19 14.65 3.92
C THR A 354 9.16 14.15 2.86
N SER A 355 10.09 13.27 3.23
CA SER A 355 11.07 12.71 2.29
C SER A 355 10.46 11.86 1.17
N TRP A 356 9.26 11.35 1.33
CA TRP A 356 8.56 10.50 0.37
C TRP A 356 7.55 11.28 -0.50
N PHE A 357 7.24 12.53 -0.15
CA PHE A 357 6.17 13.32 -0.76
C PHE A 357 6.30 13.47 -2.29
N GLU A 358 7.50 13.78 -2.79
CA GLU A 358 7.71 13.97 -4.23
C GLU A 358 7.50 12.69 -5.03
N SER A 359 8.00 11.55 -4.53
CA SER A 359 7.81 10.24 -5.17
C SER A 359 6.33 9.85 -5.17
N TRP A 360 5.70 9.96 -4.02
CA TRP A 360 4.30 9.57 -3.85
C TRP A 360 3.36 10.45 -4.67
N SER A 361 3.46 11.78 -4.56
CA SER A 361 2.55 12.72 -5.25
C SER A 361 2.63 12.66 -6.78
N THR A 362 3.76 12.17 -7.32
CA THR A 362 3.93 11.91 -8.76
C THR A 362 3.49 10.51 -9.18
N GLY A 363 3.00 9.65 -8.27
CA GLY A 363 2.57 8.28 -8.56
C GLY A 363 3.71 7.29 -8.82
N LYS A 364 4.96 7.64 -8.50
CA LYS A 364 6.13 6.76 -8.68
C LYS A 364 6.12 5.55 -7.76
N ASP A 365 5.38 5.59 -6.67
CA ASP A 365 5.23 4.44 -5.78
C ASP A 365 4.45 3.28 -6.45
N VAL A 366 3.58 3.61 -7.41
CA VAL A 366 2.87 2.63 -8.25
C VAL A 366 3.64 2.35 -9.55
N PHE A 367 4.24 3.38 -10.15
CA PHE A 367 4.94 3.31 -11.44
C PHE A 367 6.42 3.70 -11.32
N PRO A 368 7.25 2.96 -10.55
CA PRO A 368 8.63 3.37 -10.23
C PRO A 368 9.57 3.42 -11.43
N LEU A 369 9.27 2.67 -12.50
CA LEU A 369 10.10 2.59 -13.70
C LEU A 369 9.62 3.49 -14.83
N ALA A 370 8.47 4.16 -14.68
CA ALA A 370 7.96 5.07 -15.69
C ALA A 370 8.77 6.37 -15.68
N GLU A 371 9.21 6.82 -16.85
CA GLU A 371 9.84 8.14 -17.00
C GLU A 371 8.86 9.24 -16.57
N HIS A 372 7.63 9.15 -17.07
CA HIS A 372 6.50 9.95 -16.64
C HIS A 372 5.40 9.03 -16.13
N SER A 373 5.03 9.19 -14.86
CA SER A 373 3.94 8.40 -14.28
C SER A 373 2.62 8.71 -15.01
N PRO A 374 1.81 7.68 -15.32
CA PRO A 374 0.50 7.89 -15.94
C PRO A 374 -0.56 8.42 -14.97
N ILE A 375 -0.20 8.64 -13.70
CA ILE A 375 -1.05 9.21 -12.66
C ILE A 375 -0.31 10.31 -11.91
N GLN A 376 -1.06 11.20 -11.31
CA GLN A 376 -0.53 12.21 -10.39
C GLN A 376 -1.56 12.59 -9.31
N LEU A 377 -1.07 13.00 -8.16
CA LEU A 377 -1.92 13.53 -7.11
C LEU A 377 -2.44 14.93 -7.50
N ARG A 378 -3.75 15.12 -7.43
CA ARG A 378 -4.41 16.37 -7.81
C ARG A 378 -5.19 16.96 -6.63
N TRP A 379 -5.07 18.25 -6.38
CA TRP A 379 -6.01 19.00 -5.58
C TRP A 379 -7.30 19.20 -6.36
N ILE A 380 -8.41 18.81 -5.79
CA ILE A 380 -9.74 19.00 -6.37
C ILE A 380 -10.56 19.83 -5.40
N VAL A 381 -11.11 20.93 -5.89
CA VAL A 381 -12.00 21.79 -5.13
C VAL A 381 -13.39 21.69 -5.72
N CYS A 382 -14.33 21.25 -4.91
CA CYS A 382 -15.74 21.20 -5.27
C CYS A 382 -16.52 22.26 -4.48
N LYS A 383 -17.44 22.96 -5.14
CA LYS A 383 -18.33 23.95 -4.54
C LYS A 383 -19.75 23.40 -4.50
N ARG A 384 -20.37 23.46 -3.33
CA ARG A 384 -21.79 23.17 -3.18
C ARG A 384 -22.65 24.36 -3.62
N PHE A 385 -23.67 24.13 -4.43
CA PHE A 385 -24.67 25.15 -4.84
C PHE A 385 -26.06 24.89 -4.30
#